data_94b3ed9dfed71b92da3381bd99fa2783
#
_entry.id   94b3ed9dfed71b92da3381bd99fa2783
#
_cell.length_a   1.000
_cell.length_b   1.000
_cell.length_c   1.000
_cell.angle_alpha   90.00
_cell.angle_beta   90.00
_cell.angle_gamma   90.00
#
_symmetry.space_group_name_H-M   'P 1'
#
loop_
_entity.id
_entity.type
_entity.pdbx_description
1 polymer ?
#
loop_
_entity_poly.entity_id
_entity_poly.type
_entity_poly.pdbx_seq_one_letter_code
_entity_poly.pdbx_strand_id
1 'polypeptide(L)'
;VFAKLYPHAEIVVSAREARILRGDLTLDDTEEQSPISGGWPELDFDIDREVIPGDQVAGFQVVGVPGHTPGSVAYLAPDGTMIAGDAFQTRGGLAVTGDVRITFPFPAWATWSRKQALTSAKAVLKLNPSCLALGHGPLVLNPALELPPVIKRMKERLEHA
;
A
#
# COMPACT_ATOMS: atom_id res chain seq x y z
N VAL A 1 -10.20 10.72 -14.43
CA VAL A 1 -11.21 10.08 -15.32
C VAL A 1 -12.38 9.56 -14.48
N PHE A 2 -12.17 8.80 -13.37
CA PHE A 2 -13.26 8.23 -12.56
C PHE A 2 -14.14 9.30 -11.92
N ALA A 3 -13.57 10.35 -11.31
CA ALA A 3 -14.32 11.45 -10.72
C ALA A 3 -15.29 12.12 -11.72
N LYS A 4 -14.90 12.22 -13.00
CA LYS A 4 -15.77 12.76 -14.06
C LYS A 4 -16.88 11.79 -14.47
N LEU A 5 -16.63 10.48 -14.39
CA LEU A 5 -17.63 9.45 -14.74
C LEU A 5 -18.62 9.21 -13.61
N TYR A 6 -18.20 9.40 -12.37
CA TYR A 6 -18.98 9.18 -11.16
C TYR A 6 -18.99 10.43 -10.27
N PRO A 7 -19.67 11.52 -10.68
CA PRO A 7 -19.62 12.82 -9.99
C PRO A 7 -20.27 12.81 -8.59
N HIS A 8 -20.92 11.72 -8.22
CA HIS A 8 -21.52 11.52 -6.89
C HIS A 8 -20.72 10.54 -6.01
N ALA A 9 -19.61 9.99 -6.52
CA ALA A 9 -18.74 9.13 -5.73
C ALA A 9 -17.86 9.98 -4.80
N GLU A 10 -17.85 9.64 -3.51
CA GLU A 10 -16.96 10.24 -2.53
C GLU A 10 -15.50 9.80 -2.81
N ILE A 11 -14.60 10.77 -2.93
CA ILE A 11 -13.17 10.53 -3.09
C ILE A 11 -12.52 10.54 -1.71
N VAL A 12 -12.11 9.36 -1.27
CA VAL A 12 -11.54 9.14 0.06
C VAL A 12 -10.05 8.80 -0.06
N VAL A 13 -9.21 9.51 0.68
CA VAL A 13 -7.75 9.34 0.66
C VAL A 13 -7.24 9.32 2.10
N SER A 14 -6.14 8.62 2.39
CA SER A 14 -5.53 8.76 3.72
C SER A 14 -5.00 10.19 3.92
N ALA A 15 -5.11 10.73 5.13
CA ALA A 15 -4.66 12.09 5.46
C ALA A 15 -3.17 12.30 5.10
N ARG A 16 -2.35 11.26 5.29
CA ARG A 16 -0.92 11.35 4.95
C ARG A 16 -0.68 11.33 3.42
N GLU A 17 -1.44 10.54 2.66
CA GLU A 17 -1.36 10.53 1.20
C GLU A 17 -1.92 11.83 0.59
N ALA A 18 -2.96 12.41 1.20
CA ALA A 18 -3.52 13.70 0.77
C ALA A 18 -2.47 14.83 0.80
N ARG A 19 -1.58 14.84 1.79
CA ARG A 19 -0.45 15.79 1.84
C ARG A 19 0.46 15.62 0.62
N ILE A 20 0.85 14.36 0.32
CA ILE A 20 1.71 14.03 -0.82
C ILE A 20 1.06 14.48 -2.13
N LEU A 21 -0.22 14.13 -2.31
CA LEU A 21 -0.98 14.48 -3.51
C LEU A 21 -1.16 15.99 -3.70
N ARG A 22 -1.12 16.77 -2.62
CA ARG A 22 -1.11 18.25 -2.65
C ARG A 22 0.30 18.83 -2.82
N GLY A 23 1.33 18.00 -3.00
CA GLY A 23 2.71 18.41 -3.21
C GLY A 23 3.53 18.59 -1.94
N ASP A 24 2.98 18.31 -0.75
CA ASP A 24 3.75 18.29 0.50
C ASP A 24 4.45 16.95 0.69
N LEU A 25 5.71 16.89 0.28
CA LEU A 25 6.57 15.71 0.40
C LEU A 25 7.40 15.71 1.69
N THR A 26 7.16 16.64 2.63
CA THR A 26 7.88 16.66 3.91
C THR A 26 7.56 15.41 4.72
N LEU A 27 8.60 14.84 5.30
CA LEU A 27 8.49 13.65 6.16
C LEU A 27 8.28 14.07 7.61
N ASP A 28 7.48 13.30 8.33
CA ASP A 28 7.32 13.49 9.76
C ASP A 28 8.53 12.90 10.51
N ASP A 29 8.85 13.41 11.70
CA ASP A 29 10.04 13.00 12.47
C ASP A 29 10.07 11.49 12.80
N THR A 30 8.91 10.85 12.83
CA THR A 30 8.76 9.40 13.08
C THR A 30 8.87 8.54 11.82
N GLU A 31 8.91 9.16 10.65
CA GLU A 31 9.01 8.48 9.36
C GLU A 31 10.48 8.22 8.99
N GLU A 32 10.74 7.23 8.15
CA GLU A 32 12.08 7.01 7.59
C GLU A 32 12.47 8.21 6.73
N GLN A 33 13.61 8.84 7.05
CA GLN A 33 14.08 10.07 6.40
C GLN A 33 14.71 9.78 5.03
N SER A 34 13.97 9.08 4.17
CA SER A 34 14.34 8.78 2.78
C SER A 34 13.43 9.55 1.83
N PRO A 35 13.92 10.05 0.69
CA PRO A 35 13.07 10.74 -0.28
C PRO A 35 11.88 9.88 -0.72
N ILE A 36 10.70 10.47 -0.80
CA ILE A 36 9.51 9.80 -1.36
C ILE A 36 9.75 9.63 -2.86
N SER A 37 9.77 8.37 -3.31
CA SER A 37 10.01 8.02 -4.71
C SER A 37 8.71 7.92 -5.50
N GLY A 38 8.76 8.20 -6.82
CA GLY A 38 7.61 8.06 -7.71
C GLY A 38 7.29 9.37 -8.46
N GLY A 39 6.32 9.29 -9.34
CA GLY A 39 5.76 10.45 -10.04
C GLY A 39 4.39 10.80 -9.44
N TRP A 40 4.21 12.05 -9.07
CA TRP A 40 2.98 12.55 -8.47
C TRP A 40 2.23 13.38 -9.52
N PRO A 41 1.12 12.86 -10.09
CA PRO A 41 0.29 13.67 -10.97
C PRO A 41 -0.36 14.81 -10.17
N GLU A 42 -0.53 15.97 -10.81
CA GLU A 42 -1.37 17.01 -10.25
C GLU A 42 -2.80 16.48 -10.07
N LEU A 43 -3.41 16.81 -8.91
CA LEU A 43 -4.80 16.48 -8.66
C LEU A 43 -5.68 17.30 -9.61
N ASP A 44 -6.52 16.62 -10.40
CA ASP A 44 -7.59 17.24 -11.20
C ASP A 44 -8.98 17.06 -10.56
N PHE A 45 -9.00 16.77 -9.26
CA PHE A 45 -10.22 16.54 -8.46
C PHE A 45 -9.99 16.93 -7.00
N ASP A 46 -11.07 17.22 -6.30
CA ASP A 46 -11.06 17.49 -4.86
C ASP A 46 -11.08 16.16 -4.07
N ILE A 47 -10.44 16.14 -2.91
CA ILE A 47 -10.54 15.05 -1.94
C ILE A 47 -11.72 15.39 -1.03
N ASP A 48 -12.77 14.56 -1.06
CA ASP A 48 -13.98 14.78 -0.27
C ASP A 48 -13.78 14.41 1.20
N ARG A 49 -12.96 13.38 1.46
CA ARG A 49 -12.73 12.90 2.83
C ARG A 49 -11.32 12.38 3.02
N GLU A 50 -10.70 12.79 4.11
CA GLU A 50 -9.45 12.23 4.59
C GLU A 50 -9.70 11.22 5.71
N VAL A 51 -8.96 10.10 5.70
CA VAL A 51 -9.07 9.03 6.69
C VAL A 51 -7.72 8.68 7.30
N ILE A 52 -7.75 8.09 8.48
CA ILE A 52 -6.57 7.56 9.17
C ILE A 52 -6.73 6.07 9.45
N PRO A 53 -5.64 5.32 9.71
CA PRO A 53 -5.75 3.93 10.15
C PRO A 53 -6.65 3.78 11.39
N GLY A 54 -7.61 2.85 11.32
CA GLY A 54 -8.65 2.62 12.33
C GLY A 54 -10.03 3.14 11.92
N ASP A 55 -10.11 4.09 11.01
CA ASP A 55 -11.39 4.57 10.46
C ASP A 55 -12.14 3.49 9.67
N GLN A 56 -13.38 3.78 9.35
CA GLN A 56 -14.20 2.96 8.46
C GLN A 56 -14.69 3.75 7.24
N VAL A 57 -14.64 3.09 6.07
CA VAL A 57 -15.13 3.60 4.80
C VAL A 57 -16.04 2.56 4.18
N ALA A 58 -17.31 2.86 3.97
CA ALA A 58 -18.29 1.97 3.34
C ALA A 58 -18.28 0.53 3.93
N GLY A 59 -18.07 0.39 5.24
CA GLY A 59 -18.01 -0.89 5.93
C GLY A 59 -16.63 -1.58 5.94
N PHE A 60 -15.63 -1.01 5.26
CA PHE A 60 -14.25 -1.48 5.30
C PHE A 60 -13.48 -0.78 6.43
N GLN A 61 -12.67 -1.52 7.15
CA GLN A 61 -11.70 -0.95 8.08
C GLN A 61 -10.47 -0.42 7.33
N VAL A 62 -10.05 0.80 7.64
CA VAL A 62 -8.80 1.38 7.12
C VAL A 62 -7.61 0.84 7.92
N VAL A 63 -6.67 0.23 7.25
CA VAL A 63 -5.45 -0.37 7.83
C VAL A 63 -4.23 0.35 7.27
N GLY A 64 -3.36 0.88 8.13
CA GLY A 64 -2.09 1.47 7.70
C GLY A 64 -1.13 0.42 7.15
N VAL A 65 -0.64 0.63 5.94
CA VAL A 65 0.36 -0.22 5.29
C VAL A 65 1.49 0.63 4.66
N PRO A 66 2.11 1.55 5.44
CA PRO A 66 3.16 2.41 4.90
C PRO A 66 4.33 1.58 4.36
N GLY A 67 4.96 2.09 3.31
CA GLY A 67 6.11 1.44 2.67
C GLY A 67 6.25 1.82 1.21
N HIS A 68 5.24 1.59 0.38
CA HIS A 68 5.21 2.12 -0.98
C HIS A 68 5.23 3.65 -0.93
N THR A 69 4.29 4.22 -0.18
CA THR A 69 4.32 5.62 0.28
C THR A 69 4.17 5.67 1.80
N PRO A 70 4.48 6.82 2.45
CA PRO A 70 4.18 7.03 3.87
C PRO A 70 2.68 6.93 4.20
N GLY A 71 1.83 7.37 3.27
CA GLY A 71 0.38 7.43 3.42
C GLY A 71 -0.37 6.17 2.97
N SER A 72 0.32 5.12 2.54
CA SER A 72 -0.31 3.90 2.03
C SER A 72 -1.24 3.26 3.05
N VAL A 73 -2.49 2.98 2.64
CA VAL A 73 -3.49 2.26 3.42
C VAL A 73 -4.06 1.09 2.64
N ALA A 74 -4.58 0.12 3.38
CA ALA A 74 -5.38 -0.99 2.87
C ALA A 74 -6.80 -0.90 3.45
N TYR A 75 -7.75 -1.54 2.79
CA TYR A 75 -9.15 -1.61 3.20
C TYR A 75 -9.53 -3.06 3.48
N LEU A 76 -9.85 -3.38 4.74
CA LEU A 76 -10.23 -4.72 5.18
C LEU A 76 -11.76 -4.82 5.28
N ALA A 77 -12.34 -5.69 4.47
CA ALA A 77 -13.77 -5.99 4.50
C ALA A 77 -14.14 -6.91 5.65
N PRO A 78 -15.43 -6.96 6.08
CA PRO A 78 -15.91 -7.86 7.13
C PRO A 78 -15.75 -9.36 6.81
N ASP A 79 -15.71 -9.73 5.53
CA ASP A 79 -15.49 -11.12 5.07
C ASP A 79 -14.00 -11.52 5.06
N GLY A 80 -13.11 -10.62 5.48
CA GLY A 80 -11.66 -10.81 5.49
C GLY A 80 -10.97 -10.49 4.17
N THR A 81 -11.67 -10.09 3.12
CA THR A 81 -11.04 -9.58 1.89
C THR A 81 -10.32 -8.26 2.18
N MET A 82 -9.06 -8.16 1.80
CA MET A 82 -8.27 -6.94 1.96
C MET A 82 -7.86 -6.37 0.60
N ILE A 83 -8.23 -5.13 0.33
CA ILE A 83 -7.75 -4.35 -0.81
C ILE A 83 -6.48 -3.64 -0.36
N ALA A 84 -5.32 -4.14 -0.76
CA ALA A 84 -4.02 -3.71 -0.22
C ALA A 84 -3.20 -2.85 -1.18
N GLY A 85 -3.76 -2.46 -2.34
CA GLY A 85 -3.09 -1.60 -3.32
C GLY A 85 -1.68 -2.09 -3.63
N ASP A 86 -0.71 -1.19 -3.52
CA ASP A 86 0.69 -1.46 -3.83
C ASP A 86 1.54 -1.88 -2.62
N ALA A 87 0.91 -2.28 -1.48
CA ALA A 87 1.65 -2.90 -0.38
C ALA A 87 2.30 -4.23 -0.79
N PHE A 88 1.69 -4.91 -1.76
CA PHE A 88 2.20 -6.13 -2.40
C PHE A 88 1.92 -6.10 -3.90
N GLN A 89 2.55 -7.01 -4.63
CA GLN A 89 2.26 -7.28 -6.04
C GLN A 89 2.32 -8.77 -6.33
N THR A 90 1.55 -9.23 -7.32
CA THR A 90 1.63 -10.60 -7.84
C THR A 90 2.14 -10.64 -9.29
N ARG A 91 2.16 -9.51 -9.99
CA ARG A 91 2.77 -9.42 -11.31
C ARG A 91 4.28 -9.62 -11.21
N GLY A 92 4.80 -10.59 -11.94
CA GLY A 92 6.20 -11.01 -11.81
C GLY A 92 6.47 -11.95 -10.63
N GLY A 93 5.42 -12.42 -9.96
CA GLY A 93 5.42 -13.26 -8.77
C GLY A 93 5.20 -12.46 -7.48
N LEU A 94 4.59 -13.11 -6.48
CA LEU A 94 4.23 -12.46 -5.21
C LEU A 94 5.45 -11.84 -4.51
N ALA A 95 5.31 -10.56 -4.17
CA ALA A 95 6.35 -9.77 -3.52
C ALA A 95 5.75 -8.69 -2.63
N VAL A 96 6.42 -8.36 -1.53
CA VAL A 96 6.21 -7.12 -0.78
C VAL A 96 6.71 -5.96 -1.64
N THR A 97 6.07 -4.79 -1.57
CA THR A 97 6.60 -3.59 -2.25
C THR A 97 8.06 -3.33 -1.85
N GLY A 98 8.89 -2.89 -2.79
CA GLY A 98 10.34 -2.74 -2.56
C GLY A 98 11.16 -4.04 -2.73
N ASP A 99 10.52 -5.20 -2.89
CA ASP A 99 11.20 -6.44 -3.26
C ASP A 99 11.22 -6.59 -4.80
N VAL A 100 12.38 -6.39 -5.41
CA VAL A 100 12.55 -6.34 -6.87
C VAL A 100 12.18 -7.68 -7.50
N ARG A 101 11.27 -7.61 -8.50
CA ARG A 101 10.94 -8.73 -9.40
C ARG A 101 11.45 -8.39 -10.79
N ILE A 102 12.32 -9.23 -11.35
CA ILE A 102 13.02 -8.96 -12.63
C ILE A 102 12.03 -8.67 -13.77
N THR A 103 10.93 -9.41 -13.83
CA THR A 103 9.89 -9.25 -14.86
C THR A 103 8.93 -8.09 -14.61
N PHE A 104 8.92 -7.49 -13.41
CA PHE A 104 8.10 -6.34 -13.05
C PHE A 104 8.73 -5.53 -11.89
N PRO A 105 9.80 -4.75 -12.14
CA PRO A 105 10.55 -4.07 -11.08
C PRO A 105 9.93 -2.74 -10.61
N PHE A 106 8.97 -2.19 -11.35
CA PHE A 106 8.47 -0.81 -11.17
C PHE A 106 7.98 -0.49 -9.76
N PRO A 107 7.16 -1.31 -9.08
CA PRO A 107 6.73 -1.01 -7.71
C PRO A 107 7.89 -0.93 -6.72
N ALA A 108 8.93 -1.75 -6.93
CA ALA A 108 10.11 -1.73 -6.06
C ALA A 108 10.91 -0.42 -6.21
N TRP A 109 11.02 0.12 -7.42
CA TRP A 109 11.73 1.37 -7.67
C TRP A 109 10.98 2.61 -7.18
N ALA A 110 9.65 2.52 -7.12
CA ALA A 110 8.79 3.59 -6.60
C ALA A 110 8.55 3.48 -5.08
N THR A 111 9.14 2.49 -4.40
CA THR A 111 8.95 2.28 -2.97
C THR A 111 9.78 3.25 -2.14
N TRP A 112 9.09 3.99 -1.27
CA TRP A 112 9.71 4.93 -0.33
C TRP A 112 10.57 4.23 0.73
N SER A 113 9.99 3.26 1.47
CA SER A 113 10.70 2.57 2.57
C SER A 113 10.48 1.05 2.54
N ARG A 114 11.55 0.33 2.23
CA ARG A 114 11.57 -1.14 2.26
C ARG A 114 11.41 -1.70 3.68
N LYS A 115 11.91 -0.99 4.69
CA LYS A 115 11.80 -1.39 6.10
C LYS A 115 10.36 -1.28 6.60
N GLN A 116 9.71 -0.15 6.28
CA GLN A 116 8.29 0.05 6.59
C GLN A 116 7.41 -0.95 5.84
N ALA A 117 7.69 -1.19 4.56
CA ALA A 117 7.00 -2.20 3.76
C ALA A 117 7.06 -3.59 4.40
N LEU A 118 8.23 -4.01 4.88
CA LEU A 118 8.39 -5.28 5.60
C LEU A 118 7.59 -5.30 6.91
N THR A 119 7.56 -4.19 7.65
CA THR A 119 6.76 -4.07 8.88
C THR A 119 5.27 -4.17 8.58
N SER A 120 4.79 -3.46 7.56
CA SER A 120 3.40 -3.52 7.08
C SER A 120 3.02 -4.92 6.60
N ALA A 121 3.89 -5.61 5.86
CA ALA A 121 3.64 -6.98 5.41
C ALA A 121 3.47 -7.96 6.58
N LYS A 122 4.26 -7.81 7.65
CA LYS A 122 4.10 -8.61 8.88
C LYS A 122 2.79 -8.28 9.60
N ALA A 123 2.38 -7.03 9.62
CA ALA A 123 1.10 -6.60 10.21
C ALA A 123 -0.08 -7.19 9.42
N VAL A 124 -0.05 -7.13 8.10
CA VAL A 124 -1.06 -7.75 7.23
C VAL A 124 -1.15 -9.26 7.47
N LEU A 125 -0.02 -9.96 7.55
CA LEU A 125 -0.02 -11.40 7.86
C LEU A 125 -0.69 -11.70 9.22
N LYS A 126 -0.48 -10.86 10.25
CA LYS A 126 -1.12 -11.01 11.57
C LYS A 126 -2.63 -10.77 11.53
N LEU A 127 -3.12 -9.89 10.67
CA LEU A 127 -4.55 -9.66 10.46
C LEU A 127 -5.23 -10.85 9.80
N ASN A 128 -4.45 -11.75 9.21
CA ASN A 128 -4.91 -13.00 8.60
C ASN A 128 -6.07 -12.81 7.60
N PRO A 129 -5.94 -11.95 6.59
CA PRO A 129 -7.00 -11.75 5.61
C PRO A 129 -7.29 -13.05 4.85
N SER A 130 -8.56 -13.23 4.44
CA SER A 130 -8.99 -14.38 3.63
C SER A 130 -8.48 -14.29 2.18
N CYS A 131 -8.33 -13.06 1.69
CA CYS A 131 -7.90 -12.75 0.32
C CYS A 131 -7.20 -11.40 0.27
N LEU A 132 -6.20 -11.25 -0.62
CA LEU A 132 -5.62 -9.94 -0.95
C LEU A 132 -5.96 -9.56 -2.39
N ALA A 133 -6.54 -8.38 -2.56
CA ALA A 133 -6.70 -7.69 -3.84
C ALA A 133 -5.61 -6.62 -3.94
N LEU A 134 -4.80 -6.68 -4.99
CA LEU A 134 -3.59 -5.87 -5.17
C LEU A 134 -3.71 -4.96 -6.38
N GLY A 135 -2.94 -3.89 -6.42
CA GLY A 135 -2.87 -2.98 -7.56
C GLY A 135 -2.31 -3.64 -8.83
N HIS A 136 -1.45 -4.65 -8.68
CA HIS A 136 -0.76 -5.29 -9.80
C HIS A 136 -0.79 -6.81 -9.74
N GLY A 137 -1.56 -7.40 -10.64
CA GLY A 137 -1.64 -8.85 -10.88
C GLY A 137 -2.85 -9.52 -10.22
N PRO A 138 -2.92 -10.85 -10.22
CA PRO A 138 -4.06 -11.61 -9.68
C PRO A 138 -4.19 -11.54 -8.16
N LEU A 139 -5.37 -11.91 -7.66
CA LEU A 139 -5.67 -12.05 -6.24
C LEU A 139 -4.78 -13.11 -5.56
N VAL A 140 -4.48 -12.89 -4.27
CA VAL A 140 -3.87 -13.91 -3.40
C VAL A 140 -4.97 -14.53 -2.55
N LEU A 141 -5.30 -15.79 -2.81
CA LEU A 141 -6.46 -16.47 -2.18
C LEU A 141 -6.14 -17.10 -0.83
N ASN A 142 -4.87 -17.34 -0.51
CA ASN A 142 -4.43 -17.93 0.75
C ASN A 142 -3.24 -17.17 1.33
N PRO A 143 -3.42 -15.89 1.74
CA PRO A 143 -2.31 -15.04 2.19
C PRO A 143 -1.52 -15.65 3.35
N ALA A 144 -2.18 -16.35 4.26
CA ALA A 144 -1.54 -17.01 5.40
C ALA A 144 -0.47 -18.03 4.97
N LEU A 145 -0.65 -18.69 3.85
CA LEU A 145 0.30 -19.66 3.31
C LEU A 145 1.35 -19.01 2.39
N GLU A 146 0.95 -17.99 1.63
CA GLU A 146 1.76 -17.42 0.58
C GLU A 146 2.66 -16.27 1.06
N LEU A 147 2.25 -15.50 2.08
CA LEU A 147 3.04 -14.38 2.58
C LEU A 147 4.31 -14.75 3.38
N PRO A 148 4.34 -15.81 4.22
CA PRO A 148 5.51 -16.10 5.04
C PRO A 148 6.82 -16.24 4.26
N PRO A 149 6.91 -17.01 3.15
CA PRO A 149 8.14 -17.12 2.36
C PRO A 149 8.52 -15.78 1.68
N VAL A 150 7.52 -14.96 1.30
CA VAL A 150 7.74 -13.65 0.68
C VAL A 150 8.31 -12.66 1.69
N ILE A 151 7.76 -12.62 2.89
CA ILE A 151 8.24 -11.79 4.00
C ILE A 151 9.65 -12.20 4.42
N LYS A 152 9.93 -13.50 4.52
CA LYS A 152 11.26 -14.02 4.82
C LYS A 152 12.28 -13.56 3.78
N ARG A 153 11.99 -13.74 2.49
CA ARG A 153 12.86 -13.29 1.38
C ARG A 153 13.15 -11.80 1.45
N MET A 154 12.13 -10.96 1.71
CA MET A 154 12.31 -9.52 1.84
C MET A 154 13.23 -9.17 3.03
N LYS A 155 13.04 -9.85 4.18
CA LYS A 155 13.89 -9.66 5.37
C LYS A 155 15.35 -9.99 5.06
N GLU A 156 15.61 -11.16 4.49
CA GLU A 156 16.97 -11.60 4.11
C GLU A 156 17.65 -10.60 3.17
N ARG A 157 16.94 -10.09 2.18
CA ARG A 157 17.46 -9.06 1.26
C ARG A 157 17.79 -7.74 1.93
N LEU A 158 17.05 -7.36 2.98
CA LEU A 158 17.36 -6.16 3.76
C LEU A 158 18.55 -6.33 4.69
N GLU A 159 18.81 -7.54 5.17
CA GLU A 159 19.96 -7.86 6.02
C GLU A 159 21.28 -7.91 5.23
N HIS A 160 21.21 -8.10 3.90
CA HIS A 160 22.35 -8.19 3.00
C HIS A 160 22.55 -6.98 2.08
N ALA A 161 21.78 -5.91 2.25
CA ALA A 161 21.86 -4.66 1.47
C ALA A 161 22.60 -3.58 2.23
#